data_90ee6e27c0b993c41d987eb36244c1b4
#
_entry.id   90ee6e27c0b993c41d987eb36244c1b4
#
_cell.length_a   1.000
_cell.length_b   1.000
_cell.length_c   1.000
_cell.angle_alpha   90.00
_cell.angle_beta   90.00
_cell.angle_gamma   90.00
#
_symmetry.space_group_name_H-M   'P 1'
#
loop_
_entity.id
_entity.type
_entity.pdbx_description
1 polymer ?
#
loop_
_entity_poly.entity_id
_entity_poly.type
_entity_poly.pdbx_seq_one_letter_code
_entity_poly.pdbx_strand_id
1 'polypeptide(L)'
;MIKTSVVVKADPGFDGRPIALLVQEASQYASKVYIQVAEKNINAKSIMGMMSLSLADGEEITVVTDGEDEQRAAEGIKTFFAKGRK
;
A
#
# COMPACT_ATOMS: atom_id res chain seq x y z
N MET A 1 5.16 -8.45 -13.07
CA MET A 1 4.58 -8.46 -11.72
C MET A 1 5.69 -8.46 -10.69
N ILE A 2 5.60 -7.54 -9.74
CA ILE A 2 6.60 -7.41 -8.69
C ILE A 2 5.90 -7.56 -7.35
N LYS A 3 6.47 -8.36 -6.47
CA LYS A 3 5.97 -8.54 -5.11
C LYS A 3 7.02 -8.05 -4.15
N THR A 4 6.64 -7.11 -3.30
CA THR A 4 7.55 -6.47 -2.38
C THR A 4 7.03 -6.60 -0.96
N SER A 5 7.85 -7.15 -0.07
CA SER A 5 7.48 -7.24 1.34
C SER A 5 7.77 -5.92 2.02
N VAL A 6 6.80 -5.43 2.78
CA VAL A 6 6.93 -4.18 3.49
C VAL A 6 6.42 -4.36 4.90
N VAL A 7 7.12 -3.77 5.86
CA VAL A 7 6.67 -3.76 7.25
C VAL A 7 6.00 -2.41 7.50
N VAL A 8 4.78 -2.46 7.98
CA VAL A 8 4.00 -1.26 8.24
C VAL A 8 4.56 -0.55 9.47
N LYS A 9 4.81 0.74 9.32
CA LYS A 9 5.20 1.59 10.44
C LYS A 9 4.07 2.54 10.72
N ALA A 10 3.15 2.09 11.53
CA ALA A 10 1.97 2.86 11.87
C ALA A 10 2.20 3.53 13.21
N ASP A 11 2.17 4.84 13.23
CA ASP A 11 2.24 5.56 14.48
C ASP A 11 0.83 6.01 14.85
N PRO A 12 0.70 6.71 15.97
CA PRO A 12 -0.64 7.03 16.47
C PRO A 12 -1.53 7.78 15.48
N GLY A 13 -0.94 8.42 14.48
CA GLY A 13 -1.73 9.14 13.51
C GLY A 13 -2.11 8.34 12.29
N PHE A 14 -1.78 7.06 12.27
CA PHE A 14 -2.02 6.24 11.07
C PHE A 14 -3.43 5.66 11.11
N ASP A 15 -4.38 6.44 10.68
CA ASP A 15 -5.78 6.00 10.62
C ASP A 15 -6.30 6.17 9.20
N GLY A 16 -7.52 6.57 9.03
CA GLY A 16 -8.13 6.64 7.71
C GLY A 16 -7.45 7.60 6.75
N ARG A 17 -6.83 8.66 7.28
CA ARG A 17 -6.22 9.65 6.42
C ARG A 17 -4.99 9.11 5.68
N PRO A 18 -4.09 8.40 6.32
CA PRO A 18 -2.99 7.78 5.58
C PRO A 18 -3.46 6.76 4.56
N ILE A 19 -4.57 6.08 4.82
CA ILE A 19 -5.13 5.16 3.84
C ILE A 19 -5.53 5.91 2.58
N ALA A 20 -6.17 7.06 2.72
CA ALA A 20 -6.55 7.84 1.57
C ALA A 20 -5.32 8.32 0.78
N LEU A 21 -4.26 8.69 1.49
CA LEU A 21 -3.04 9.11 0.84
C LEU A 21 -2.39 7.95 0.09
N LEU A 22 -2.48 6.76 0.64
CA LEU A 22 -1.95 5.58 -0.02
C LEU A 22 -2.70 5.30 -1.32
N VAL A 23 -4.02 5.46 -1.30
CA VAL A 23 -4.81 5.28 -2.51
C VAL A 23 -4.39 6.31 -3.56
N GLN A 24 -4.16 7.55 -3.15
CA GLN A 24 -3.71 8.57 -4.08
C GLN A 24 -2.35 8.21 -4.67
N GLU A 25 -1.46 7.71 -3.83
CA GLU A 25 -0.13 7.32 -4.31
C GLU A 25 -0.25 6.21 -5.35
N ALA A 26 -1.04 5.18 -5.04
CA ALA A 26 -1.20 4.05 -5.94
C ALA A 26 -1.86 4.49 -7.25
N SER A 27 -2.74 5.47 -7.20
CA SER A 27 -3.46 5.93 -8.37
C SER A 27 -2.60 6.68 -9.36
N GLN A 28 -1.40 7.08 -8.97
CA GLN A 28 -0.49 7.78 -9.87
C GLN A 28 0.12 6.84 -10.90
N TYR A 29 0.07 5.55 -10.65
CA TYR A 29 0.74 4.58 -11.51
C TYR A 29 -0.25 3.90 -12.41
N ALA A 30 0.19 3.55 -13.61
CA ALA A 30 -0.64 2.82 -14.56
C ALA A 30 -0.79 1.36 -14.15
N SER A 31 0.20 0.84 -13.43
CA SER A 31 0.18 -0.56 -13.00
C SER A 31 -0.93 -0.83 -12.01
N LYS A 32 -1.35 -2.08 -11.97
CA LYS A 32 -2.25 -2.53 -10.92
C LYS A 32 -1.47 -2.64 -9.63
N VAL A 33 -2.06 -2.20 -8.53
CA VAL A 33 -1.42 -2.23 -7.23
C VAL A 33 -2.34 -2.93 -6.25
N TYR A 34 -1.84 -3.97 -5.62
CA TYR A 34 -2.60 -4.73 -4.63
C TYR A 34 -1.82 -4.83 -3.34
N ILE A 35 -2.54 -4.84 -2.24
CA ILE A 35 -1.96 -5.05 -0.91
C ILE A 35 -2.44 -6.41 -0.42
N GLN A 36 -1.51 -7.30 -0.15
CA GLN A 36 -1.83 -8.62 0.39
C GLN A 36 -1.52 -8.64 1.87
N VAL A 37 -2.54 -8.85 2.67
CA VAL A 37 -2.41 -8.94 4.13
C VAL A 37 -3.09 -10.22 4.55
N ALA A 38 -2.34 -11.11 5.17
CA ALA A 38 -2.85 -12.42 5.54
C ALA A 38 -3.40 -13.09 4.28
N GLU A 39 -4.69 -13.40 4.25
CA GLU A 39 -5.28 -14.04 3.08
C GLU A 39 -6.05 -13.07 2.20
N LYS A 40 -5.98 -11.78 2.53
CA LYS A 40 -6.74 -10.78 1.80
C LYS A 40 -5.88 -10.16 0.72
N ASN A 41 -6.51 -9.88 -0.40
CA ASN A 41 -5.84 -9.24 -1.52
C ASN A 41 -6.69 -8.03 -1.91
N ILE A 42 -6.20 -6.84 -1.60
CA ILE A 42 -6.99 -5.64 -1.70
C ILE A 42 -6.42 -4.71 -2.75
N ASN A 43 -7.28 -4.20 -3.61
CA ASN A 43 -6.88 -3.27 -4.66
C ASN A 43 -6.53 -1.93 -4.01
N ALA A 44 -5.27 -1.53 -4.10
CA ALA A 44 -4.80 -0.31 -3.45
C ALA A 44 -5.38 0.95 -4.08
N LYS A 45 -5.95 0.85 -5.27
CA LYS A 45 -6.57 2.00 -5.92
C LYS A 45 -8.03 2.16 -5.54
N SER A 46 -8.56 1.24 -4.74
CA SER A 46 -9.95 1.28 -4.31
C SER A 46 -10.00 1.82 -2.89
N ILE A 47 -10.56 3.02 -2.75
CA ILE A 47 -10.63 3.64 -1.42
C ILE A 47 -11.52 2.81 -0.50
N MET A 48 -12.60 2.27 -1.03
CA MET A 48 -13.49 1.47 -0.20
C MET A 48 -12.83 0.18 0.26
N GLY A 49 -12.09 -0.46 -0.63
CA GLY A 49 -11.36 -1.67 -0.26
C GLY A 49 -10.29 -1.38 0.77
N MET A 50 -9.55 -0.29 0.57
CA MET A 50 -8.49 0.05 1.49
C MET A 50 -9.01 0.49 2.85
N MET A 51 -10.19 1.11 2.87
CA MET A 51 -10.76 1.54 4.15
C MET A 51 -11.18 0.36 5.03
N SER A 52 -11.41 -0.79 4.42
CA SER A 52 -11.74 -1.98 5.21
C SER A 52 -10.48 -2.66 5.74
N LEU A 53 -9.33 -2.16 5.36
CA LEU A 53 -8.06 -2.74 5.75
C LEU A 53 -7.62 -2.16 7.07
N SER A 54 -7.17 -3.04 7.97
CA SER A 54 -6.68 -2.61 9.28
C SER A 54 -5.20 -2.97 9.34
N LEU A 55 -4.35 -1.95 9.33
CA LEU A 55 -2.91 -2.16 9.34
C LEU A 55 -2.37 -1.83 10.73
N ALA A 56 -1.72 -2.80 11.32
CA ALA A 56 -1.11 -2.64 12.64
C ALA A 56 0.37 -2.34 12.50
N ASP A 57 0.90 -1.60 13.46
CA ASP A 57 2.33 -1.31 13.47
C ASP A 57 3.12 -2.62 13.56
N GLY A 58 4.08 -2.75 12.68
CA GLY A 58 4.91 -3.95 12.64
C GLY A 58 4.34 -5.07 11.80
N GLU A 59 3.17 -4.88 11.24
CA GLU A 59 2.56 -5.91 10.42
C GLU A 59 3.26 -5.99 9.07
N GLU A 60 3.51 -7.21 8.62
CA GLU A 60 4.16 -7.42 7.33
C GLU A 60 3.09 -7.60 6.26
N ILE A 61 3.23 -6.86 5.19
CA ILE A 61 2.32 -6.95 4.06
C ILE A 61 3.13 -7.16 2.78
N THR A 62 2.45 -7.57 1.73
CA THR A 62 3.07 -7.71 0.43
C THR A 62 2.40 -6.76 -0.54
N VAL A 63 3.20 -5.94 -1.21
CA VAL A 63 2.71 -5.04 -2.24
C VAL A 63 2.93 -5.71 -3.58
N VAL A 64 1.87 -5.88 -4.34
CA VAL A 64 1.95 -6.49 -5.66
C VAL A 64 1.67 -5.43 -6.71
N THR A 65 2.61 -5.24 -7.62
CA THR A 65 2.43 -4.29 -8.73
C THR A 65 2.57 -5.04 -10.04
N ASP A 66 1.74 -4.67 -11.02
CA ASP A 66 1.70 -5.39 -12.28
C ASP A 66 1.34 -4.41 -13.39
N GLY A 67 2.30 -4.12 -14.27
CA GLY A 67 2.07 -3.20 -15.37
C GLY A 67 3.36 -2.57 -15.86
N GLU A 68 3.21 -1.59 -16.74
CA GLU A 68 4.36 -0.97 -17.39
C GLU A 68 5.30 -0.30 -16.40
N ASP A 69 4.74 0.36 -15.40
CA ASP A 69 5.55 1.09 -14.43
C ASP A 69 5.57 0.36 -13.09
N GLU A 70 5.49 -0.96 -13.13
CA GLU A 70 5.37 -1.74 -11.90
C GLU A 70 6.56 -1.52 -10.97
N GLN A 71 7.74 -1.31 -11.52
CA GLN A 71 8.92 -1.09 -10.70
C GLN A 71 8.83 0.24 -9.97
N ARG A 72 8.42 1.28 -10.67
CA ARG A 72 8.26 2.58 -10.04
C ARG A 72 7.13 2.56 -9.03
N ALA A 73 6.05 1.85 -9.35
CA ALA A 73 4.94 1.73 -8.42
C ALA A 73 5.37 1.00 -7.16
N ALA A 74 6.11 -0.08 -7.29
CA ALA A 74 6.58 -0.82 -6.14
C ALA A 74 7.44 0.03 -5.24
N GLU A 75 8.34 0.81 -5.83
CA GLU A 75 9.22 1.65 -5.05
C GLU A 75 8.48 2.81 -4.40
N GLY A 76 7.52 3.38 -5.11
CA GLY A 76 6.72 4.47 -4.55
C GLY A 76 5.92 4.02 -3.34
N ILE A 77 5.27 2.88 -3.46
CA ILE A 77 4.48 2.36 -2.34
C ILE A 77 5.40 1.95 -1.19
N LYS A 78 6.52 1.32 -1.50
CA LYS A 78 7.47 0.94 -0.47
C LYS A 78 7.97 2.17 0.29
N THR A 79 8.29 3.23 -0.41
CA THR A 79 8.76 4.46 0.21
C THR A 79 7.67 5.07 1.08
N PHE A 80 6.42 5.00 0.62
CA PHE A 80 5.31 5.51 1.40
C PHE A 80 5.27 4.85 2.78
N PHE A 81 5.37 3.52 2.80
CA PHE A 81 5.32 2.80 4.07
C PHE A 81 6.58 3.02 4.89
N ALA A 82 7.73 3.16 4.24
CA ALA A 82 8.97 3.34 4.97
C ALA A 82 9.03 4.67 5.71
N LYS A 83 8.43 5.70 5.11
CA LYS A 83 8.43 7.02 5.73
C LYS A 83 7.34 7.17 6.77
N GLY A 84 6.50 6.18 6.89
CA GLY A 84 5.36 6.32 7.76
C GLY A 84 4.42 7.33 7.16
N ARG A 85 3.75 8.09 7.98
CA ARG A 85 2.82 9.04 7.44
C ARG A 85 3.42 10.38 7.23
N LYS A 86 4.43 10.69 7.59
CA LYS A 86 5.02 11.98 7.44
C LYS A 86 4.43 12.92 6.37
#